data_103e7eb0a26f4bb02648f2819db4d780
#
_entry.id   103e7eb0a26f4bb02648f2819db4d780
#
_cell.length_a   1.000
_cell.length_b   1.000
_cell.length_c   1.000
_cell.angle_alpha   90.00
_cell.angle_beta   90.00
_cell.angle_gamma   90.00
#
_symmetry.space_group_name_H-M   'P 1'
#
loop_
_entity.id
_entity.type
_entity.pdbx_description
1 polymer ?
#
loop_
_entity_poly.entity_id
_entity_poly.type
_entity_poly.pdbx_seq_one_letter_code
_entity_poly.pdbx_strand_id
1 'polypeptide(L)'
;GLAQALDGAQVVVDVANSPSFEDQAVMAFFETSGRTLLAAEAAAGVTHHLALSVVGTDRLADSGYFRAKVAQEALIKASKVPYTILRATQFFEFIESIVNAGADGDTVRLSPALIQP
;
A
#
# COMPACT_ATOMS: atom_id res chain seq x y z
N GLY A 1 -9.01 3.05 20.70
CA GLY A 1 -8.40 3.67 19.54
C GLY A 1 -7.06 3.04 19.18
N LEU A 2 -6.29 3.65 18.25
CA LEU A 2 -5.04 3.09 17.73
C LEU A 2 -4.00 2.78 18.82
N ALA A 3 -3.78 3.69 19.76
CA ALA A 3 -2.87 3.48 20.88
C ALA A 3 -3.24 2.25 21.72
N GLN A 4 -4.52 2.02 21.95
CA GLN A 4 -4.99 0.84 22.66
C GLN A 4 -4.81 -0.45 21.85
N ALA A 5 -4.97 -0.38 20.53
CA ALA A 5 -4.76 -1.53 19.66
C ALA A 5 -3.28 -1.95 19.57
N LEU A 6 -2.37 -0.99 19.76
CA LEU A 6 -0.93 -1.22 19.74
C LEU A 6 -0.33 -1.56 21.11
N ASP A 7 -1.11 -1.54 22.16
CA ASP A 7 -0.64 -1.87 23.51
C ASP A 7 -0.13 -3.31 23.56
N GLY A 8 1.16 -3.46 23.89
CA GLY A 8 1.87 -4.75 23.89
C GLY A 8 2.20 -5.34 22.51
N ALA A 9 1.86 -4.66 21.42
CA ALA A 9 2.22 -5.11 20.09
C ALA A 9 3.73 -4.95 19.84
N GLN A 10 4.37 -6.03 19.40
CA GLN A 10 5.79 -6.02 19.04
C GLN A 10 6.01 -5.80 17.54
N VAL A 11 5.10 -6.31 16.72
CA VAL A 11 5.17 -6.22 15.26
C VAL A 11 3.85 -5.70 14.72
N VAL A 12 3.93 -4.77 13.78
CA VAL A 12 2.77 -4.28 13.01
C VAL A 12 2.91 -4.72 11.56
N VAL A 13 1.84 -5.26 11.00
CA VAL A 13 1.74 -5.63 9.59
C VAL A 13 0.76 -4.67 8.92
N ASP A 14 1.30 -3.73 8.14
CA ASP A 14 0.51 -2.73 7.41
C ASP A 14 0.17 -3.25 6.00
N VAL A 15 -1.06 -3.69 5.84
CA VAL A 15 -1.67 -4.11 4.58
C VAL A 15 -2.83 -3.18 4.18
N ALA A 16 -2.89 -1.99 4.79
CA ALA A 16 -3.95 -1.03 4.51
C ALA A 16 -3.90 -0.55 3.05
N ASN A 17 -5.07 -0.37 2.46
CA ASN A 17 -5.21 0.18 1.11
C ASN A 17 -6.25 1.30 1.09
N SER A 18 -6.08 2.24 0.17
CA SER A 18 -7.02 3.35 0.00
C SER A 18 -8.36 2.84 -0.55
N PRO A 19 -9.49 3.33 -0.02
CA PRO A 19 -10.80 3.04 -0.58
C PRO A 19 -11.05 3.74 -1.92
N SER A 20 -10.20 4.69 -2.32
CA SER A 20 -10.26 5.43 -3.58
C SER A 20 -8.91 5.37 -4.28
N PHE A 21 -8.95 5.27 -5.62
CA PHE A 21 -7.75 5.34 -6.48
C PHE A 21 -7.60 6.70 -7.16
N GLU A 22 -8.41 7.69 -6.77
CA GLU A 22 -8.27 9.05 -7.21
C GLU A 22 -6.98 9.66 -6.65
N ASP A 23 -6.18 10.32 -7.50
CA ASP A 23 -4.79 10.70 -7.21
C ASP A 23 -4.60 11.45 -5.88
N GLN A 24 -5.46 12.44 -5.61
CA GLN A 24 -5.35 13.21 -4.37
C GLN A 24 -5.79 12.40 -3.16
N ALA A 25 -6.86 11.64 -3.30
CA ALA A 25 -7.42 10.83 -2.20
C ALA A 25 -6.47 9.70 -1.80
N VAL A 26 -5.88 9.00 -2.78
CA VAL A 26 -4.93 7.91 -2.49
C VAL A 26 -3.65 8.44 -1.85
N MET A 27 -3.14 9.59 -2.31
CA MET A 27 -1.97 10.23 -1.70
C MET A 27 -2.25 10.64 -0.25
N ALA A 28 -3.35 11.36 -0.02
CA ALA A 28 -3.75 11.78 1.32
C ALA A 28 -3.96 10.60 2.27
N PHE A 29 -4.53 9.49 1.77
CA PHE A 29 -4.71 8.29 2.57
C PHE A 29 -3.36 7.75 3.06
N PHE A 30 -2.42 7.43 2.16
CA PHE A 30 -1.16 6.82 2.54
C PHE A 30 -0.27 7.73 3.36
N GLU A 31 -0.25 9.04 3.08
CA GLU A 31 0.51 9.98 3.90
C GLU A 31 -0.06 10.13 5.31
N THR A 32 -1.38 10.29 5.43
CA THR A 32 -2.02 10.52 6.73
C THR A 32 -2.01 9.26 7.58
N SER A 33 -2.44 8.12 7.03
CA SER A 33 -2.45 6.85 7.75
C SER A 33 -1.05 6.42 8.13
N GLY A 34 -0.08 6.52 7.21
CA GLY A 34 1.30 6.15 7.46
C GLY A 34 1.94 6.98 8.57
N ARG A 35 1.81 8.32 8.54
CA ARG A 35 2.32 9.18 9.62
C ARG A 35 1.68 8.85 10.96
N THR A 36 0.36 8.66 10.98
CA THR A 36 -0.39 8.38 12.20
C THR A 36 0.01 7.03 12.79
N LEU A 37 0.11 6.01 11.95
CA LEU A 37 0.47 4.65 12.37
C LEU A 37 1.91 4.60 12.90
N LEU A 38 2.89 5.11 12.14
CA LEU A 38 4.29 5.10 12.54
C LEU A 38 4.56 5.92 13.82
N ALA A 39 3.85 7.04 14.02
CA ALA A 39 3.93 7.80 15.26
C ALA A 39 3.37 7.02 16.46
N ALA A 40 2.25 6.34 16.27
CA ALA A 40 1.64 5.51 17.32
C ALA A 40 2.50 4.27 17.64
N GLU A 41 3.10 3.64 16.64
CA GLU A 41 4.04 2.52 16.81
C GLU A 41 5.26 2.93 17.63
N ALA A 42 5.86 4.08 17.29
CA ALA A 42 7.00 4.60 18.03
C ALA A 42 6.65 4.89 19.50
N ALA A 43 5.45 5.42 19.77
CA ALA A 43 4.98 5.70 21.11
C ALA A 43 4.66 4.42 21.90
N ALA A 44 4.17 3.36 21.22
CA ALA A 44 3.85 2.07 21.83
C ALA A 44 5.08 1.15 22.01
N GLY A 45 6.25 1.52 21.48
CA GLY A 45 7.45 0.70 21.55
C GLY A 45 7.43 -0.51 20.62
N VAL A 46 6.71 -0.42 19.49
CA VAL A 46 6.72 -1.44 18.43
C VAL A 46 8.15 -1.62 17.92
N THR A 47 8.58 -2.86 17.80
CA THR A 47 9.97 -3.21 17.47
C THR A 47 10.17 -3.47 15.98
N HIS A 48 9.09 -3.71 15.23
CA HIS A 48 9.18 -3.94 13.79
C HIS A 48 7.88 -3.58 13.05
N HIS A 49 8.03 -2.87 11.93
CA HIS A 49 6.96 -2.53 11.00
C HIS A 49 7.14 -3.30 9.69
N LEU A 50 6.14 -4.06 9.27
CA LEU A 50 6.13 -4.72 7.97
C LEU A 50 5.05 -4.08 7.10
N ALA A 51 5.44 -3.52 5.96
CA ALA A 51 4.50 -2.92 5.02
C ALA A 51 4.42 -3.69 3.72
N LEU A 52 3.20 -3.85 3.22
CA LEU A 52 2.94 -4.37 1.88
C LEU A 52 3.04 -3.22 0.87
N SER A 53 3.91 -3.38 -0.13
CA SER A 53 4.05 -2.47 -1.26
C SER A 53 3.96 -3.24 -2.58
N VAL A 54 4.27 -2.58 -3.70
CA VAL A 54 4.09 -3.17 -5.03
C VAL A 54 5.40 -3.16 -5.81
N VAL A 55 5.66 -4.23 -6.55
CA VAL A 55 6.80 -4.30 -7.48
C VAL A 55 6.65 -3.23 -8.55
N GLY A 56 7.74 -2.51 -8.84
CA GLY A 56 7.75 -1.45 -9.86
C GLY A 56 7.22 -0.10 -9.41
N THR A 57 6.92 0.08 -8.11
CA THR A 57 6.43 1.33 -7.52
C THR A 57 7.25 2.55 -7.94
N ASP A 58 8.55 2.41 -8.03
CA ASP A 58 9.53 3.45 -8.38
C ASP A 58 9.66 3.70 -9.90
N ARG A 59 9.01 2.88 -10.74
CA ARG A 59 9.10 2.96 -12.20
C ARG A 59 7.82 3.42 -12.90
N LEU A 60 6.71 3.51 -12.17
CA LEU A 60 5.38 3.83 -12.69
C LEU A 60 4.87 5.18 -12.14
N ALA A 61 5.71 6.22 -12.27
CA ALA A 61 5.43 7.56 -11.72
C ALA A 61 4.18 8.25 -12.31
N ASP A 62 3.70 7.81 -13.46
CA ASP A 62 2.49 8.36 -14.09
C ASP A 62 1.20 7.98 -13.32
N SER A 63 1.23 6.90 -12.56
CA SER A 63 0.10 6.47 -11.73
C SER A 63 0.12 7.16 -10.35
N GLY A 64 -0.99 7.81 -9.98
CA GLY A 64 -1.16 8.40 -8.65
C GLY A 64 -1.04 7.40 -7.52
N TYR A 65 -1.56 6.19 -7.72
CA TYR A 65 -1.43 5.09 -6.76
C TYR A 65 0.05 4.75 -6.49
N PHE A 66 0.86 4.57 -7.54
CA PHE A 66 2.28 4.24 -7.35
C PHE A 66 3.07 5.40 -6.72
N ARG A 67 2.74 6.66 -7.08
CA ARG A 67 3.33 7.83 -6.38
C ARG A 67 3.01 7.81 -4.88
N ALA A 68 1.77 7.48 -4.51
CA ALA A 68 1.35 7.37 -3.12
C ALA A 68 2.07 6.22 -2.38
N LYS A 69 2.31 5.09 -3.05
CA LYS A 69 3.10 3.98 -2.48
C LYS A 69 4.57 4.38 -2.29
N VAL A 70 5.16 5.14 -3.22
CA VAL A 70 6.52 5.71 -3.03
C VAL A 70 6.56 6.63 -1.80
N ALA A 71 5.55 7.48 -1.63
CA ALA A 71 5.46 8.35 -0.45
C ALA A 71 5.33 7.54 0.84
N GLN A 72 4.50 6.50 0.88
CA GLN A 72 4.40 5.57 2.01
C GLN A 72 5.76 4.93 2.34
N GLU A 73 6.45 4.37 1.34
CA GLU A 73 7.77 3.78 1.53
C GLU A 73 8.79 4.80 2.07
N ALA A 74 8.74 6.05 1.59
CA ALA A 74 9.63 7.11 2.07
C ALA A 74 9.37 7.45 3.54
N LEU A 75 8.10 7.52 3.97
CA LEU A 75 7.74 7.72 5.38
C LEU A 75 8.27 6.60 6.27
N ILE A 76 8.10 5.34 5.84
CA ILE A 76 8.59 4.17 6.57
C ILE A 76 10.12 4.22 6.73
N LYS A 77 10.84 4.48 5.62
CA LYS A 77 12.31 4.58 5.61
C LYS A 77 12.84 5.73 6.49
N ALA A 78 12.07 6.81 6.62
CA ALA A 78 12.42 7.94 7.48
C ALA A 78 12.03 7.73 8.94
N SER A 79 11.24 6.72 9.26
CA SER A 79 10.82 6.40 10.63
C SER A 79 11.99 5.84 11.45
N LYS A 80 11.82 5.86 12.79
CA LYS A 80 12.78 5.24 13.71
C LYS A 80 12.46 3.79 14.02
N VAL A 81 11.31 3.29 13.59
CA VAL A 81 10.89 1.90 13.80
C VAL A 81 11.62 1.01 12.78
N PRO A 82 12.28 -0.06 13.19
CA PRO A 82 12.83 -1.06 12.25
C PRO A 82 11.74 -1.58 11.33
N TYR A 83 12.04 -1.75 10.05
CA TYR A 83 11.01 -2.08 9.07
C TYR A 83 11.43 -3.13 8.05
N THR A 84 10.43 -3.75 7.44
CA THR A 84 10.52 -4.53 6.20
C THR A 84 9.46 -4.03 5.22
N ILE A 85 9.84 -3.76 3.99
CA ILE A 85 8.91 -3.44 2.90
C ILE A 85 8.87 -4.65 1.96
N LEU A 86 7.73 -5.34 1.94
CA LEU A 86 7.47 -6.44 1.01
C LEU A 86 6.81 -5.89 -0.25
N ARG A 87 7.52 -5.88 -1.36
CA ARG A 87 6.95 -5.54 -2.66
C ARG A 87 6.40 -6.79 -3.32
N ALA A 88 5.08 -6.89 -3.41
CA ALA A 88 4.38 -7.97 -4.07
C ALA A 88 4.06 -7.63 -5.53
N THR A 89 3.88 -8.66 -6.34
CA THR A 89 3.29 -8.59 -7.67
C THR A 89 1.77 -8.49 -7.57
N GLN A 90 1.05 -8.69 -8.66
CA GLN A 90 -0.41 -8.64 -8.69
C GLN A 90 -1.02 -9.81 -7.91
N PHE A 91 -1.99 -9.54 -7.04
CA PHE A 91 -2.73 -10.58 -6.34
C PHE A 91 -3.85 -11.15 -7.21
N PHE A 92 -4.14 -12.44 -7.06
CA PHE A 92 -5.21 -13.14 -7.78
C PHE A 92 -6.58 -12.51 -7.53
N GLU A 93 -6.83 -11.98 -6.35
CA GLU A 93 -8.08 -11.35 -5.95
C GLU A 93 -8.44 -10.12 -6.79
N PHE A 94 -7.45 -9.50 -7.45
CA PHE A 94 -7.69 -8.36 -8.34
C PHE A 94 -8.04 -8.74 -9.78
N ILE A 95 -7.93 -10.02 -10.17
CA ILE A 95 -8.16 -10.44 -11.56
C ILE A 95 -9.60 -10.12 -11.99
N GLU A 96 -10.59 -10.39 -11.15
CA GLU A 96 -11.98 -10.08 -11.44
C GLU A 96 -12.18 -8.58 -11.69
N SER A 97 -11.59 -7.73 -10.86
CA SER A 97 -11.67 -6.27 -11.02
C SER A 97 -11.00 -5.80 -12.31
N ILE A 98 -9.88 -6.42 -12.69
CA ILE A 98 -9.17 -6.10 -13.95
C ILE A 98 -10.02 -6.50 -15.16
N VAL A 99 -10.63 -7.68 -15.11
CA VAL A 99 -11.54 -8.16 -16.17
C VAL A 99 -12.73 -7.22 -16.31
N ASN A 100 -13.38 -6.88 -15.20
CA ASN A 100 -14.55 -6.00 -15.19
C ASN A 100 -14.22 -4.58 -15.69
N ALA A 101 -13.05 -4.05 -15.36
CA ALA A 101 -12.59 -2.75 -15.84
C ALA A 101 -12.34 -2.73 -17.37
N GLY A 102 -11.97 -3.89 -17.95
CA GLY A 102 -11.76 -4.04 -19.39
C GLY A 102 -12.99 -4.49 -20.17
N ALA A 103 -14.12 -4.73 -19.48
CA ALA A 103 -15.33 -5.28 -20.10
C ALA A 103 -16.12 -4.20 -20.87
N ASP A 104 -16.58 -4.59 -22.08
CA ASP A 104 -17.46 -3.80 -22.94
C ASP A 104 -18.48 -4.78 -23.57
N GLY A 105 -19.65 -4.91 -22.94
CA GLY A 105 -20.64 -5.94 -23.27
C GLY A 105 -20.06 -7.34 -23.09
N ASP A 106 -20.09 -8.15 -24.13
CA ASP A 106 -19.59 -9.53 -24.14
C ASP A 106 -18.06 -9.61 -24.46
N THR A 107 -17.41 -8.48 -24.57
CA THR A 107 -15.99 -8.41 -24.93
C THR A 107 -15.16 -7.85 -23.77
N VAL A 108 -14.01 -8.47 -23.49
CA VAL A 108 -13.04 -7.98 -22.52
C VAL A 108 -11.77 -7.56 -23.25
N ARG A 109 -11.30 -6.32 -23.02
CA ARG A 109 -10.06 -5.80 -23.57
C ARG A 109 -9.01 -5.75 -22.47
N LEU A 110 -8.00 -6.60 -22.61
CA LEU A 110 -6.89 -6.67 -21.66
C LEU A 110 -5.57 -6.30 -22.32
N SER A 111 -4.64 -5.79 -21.51
CA SER A 111 -3.27 -5.59 -21.93
C SER A 111 -2.63 -6.93 -22.32
N PRO A 112 -1.86 -7.01 -23.43
CA PRO A 112 -1.09 -8.21 -23.78
C PRO A 112 0.16 -8.39 -22.88
N ALA A 113 0.42 -7.50 -21.96
CA ALA A 113 1.54 -7.61 -21.03
C ALA A 113 1.38 -8.84 -20.14
N LEU A 114 2.48 -9.55 -19.91
CA LEU A 114 2.49 -10.69 -19.00
C LEU A 114 2.28 -10.20 -17.56
N ILE A 115 1.33 -10.81 -16.87
CA ILE A 115 1.09 -10.62 -15.45
C ILE A 115 1.65 -11.84 -14.72
N GLN A 116 2.45 -11.59 -13.70
CA GLN A 116 2.95 -12.64 -12.81
C GLN A 116 2.39 -12.36 -11.42
N PRO A 117 1.33 -13.07 -11.03
CA PRO A 117 0.77 -12.98 -9.69
C PRO A 117 1.69 -13.61 -8.66
#